data_8645bcac0d097a9a9c989df59c87e353
#
_entry.id   8645bcac0d097a9a9c989df59c87e353
#
_cell.length_a   1.000
_cell.length_b   1.000
_cell.length_c   1.000
_cell.angle_alpha   90.00
_cell.angle_beta   90.00
_cell.angle_gamma   90.00
#
_symmetry.space_group_name_H-M   'P 1'
#
loop_
_entity.id
_entity.type
_entity.pdbx_description
1 polymer ?
#
loop_
_entity_poly.entity_id
_entity_poly.type
_entity_poly.pdbx_seq_one_letter_code
_entity_poly.pdbx_strand_id
1 'polypeptide(L)'
;MGVLSNKIDRKQLKAGDHIYSWRKAYLYAHHGIYVGEGTVIHFTAVRGTQTGTPTIVDNLFASSAPSFDTDIPCPRCSDCNQTMTDGVISSCLDCFLSGGELHLFEYGVSKIHFLAQARGGTCTLASSDPTQEVVTRALNLLENGFGDYHFFENNCEDFAVYCKTELVVRINSIVGGGGSGQVASYLAAVNCIGSLPLGFVKTSFYGRVLVHCGMYCIRRLVSDIGFRSGVTKVPVEKIHEMARWEN
;
A
#
# COMPACT_ATOMS: atom_id res chain seq x y z
N MET A 1 -0.26 -20.25 6.82
CA MET A 1 -0.04 -19.13 5.88
C MET A 1 -1.01 -19.29 4.72
N GLY A 2 -1.87 -18.29 4.51
CA GLY A 2 -2.82 -18.30 3.40
C GLY A 2 -2.14 -17.84 2.10
N VAL A 3 -2.46 -18.46 0.97
CA VAL A 3 -1.93 -18.08 -0.36
C VAL A 3 -2.40 -16.69 -0.81
N LEU A 4 -3.39 -16.12 -0.14
CA LEU A 4 -3.99 -14.83 -0.52
C LEU A 4 -3.73 -13.69 0.47
N SER A 5 -3.41 -13.99 1.72
CA SER A 5 -3.17 -12.99 2.77
C SER A 5 -2.63 -13.65 4.04
N ASN A 6 -1.88 -12.87 4.83
CA ASN A 6 -1.34 -13.29 6.13
C ASN A 6 -2.19 -12.71 7.27
N LYS A 7 -3.32 -13.35 7.56
CA LYS A 7 -4.19 -12.98 8.68
C LYS A 7 -3.54 -13.31 10.01
N ILE A 8 -3.54 -12.36 10.94
CA ILE A 8 -2.97 -12.50 12.28
C ILE A 8 -3.98 -12.14 13.38
N ASP A 9 -3.72 -12.62 14.60
CA ASP A 9 -4.46 -12.20 15.78
C ASP A 9 -3.87 -10.89 16.34
N ARG A 10 -4.73 -10.05 16.93
CA ARG A 10 -4.32 -8.79 17.57
C ARG A 10 -3.23 -8.99 18.65
N LYS A 11 -3.22 -10.14 19.32
CA LYS A 11 -2.21 -10.48 20.33
C LYS A 11 -0.81 -10.72 19.76
N GLN A 12 -0.70 -10.92 18.46
CA GLN A 12 0.56 -11.13 17.75
C GLN A 12 1.21 -9.83 17.30
N LEU A 13 0.46 -8.71 17.35
CA LEU A 13 0.95 -7.40 16.94
C LEU A 13 2.12 -6.92 17.79
N LYS A 14 3.10 -6.36 17.10
CA LYS A 14 4.28 -5.72 17.70
C LYS A 14 4.45 -4.33 17.10
N ALA A 15 4.94 -3.39 17.93
CA ALA A 15 5.29 -2.07 17.43
C ALA A 15 6.24 -2.20 16.22
N GLY A 16 6.02 -1.38 15.19
CA GLY A 16 6.73 -1.43 13.92
C GLY A 16 6.14 -2.40 12.89
N ASP A 17 5.08 -3.14 13.20
CA ASP A 17 4.43 -4.00 12.23
C ASP A 17 3.72 -3.18 11.15
N HIS A 18 3.97 -3.54 9.89
CA HIS A 18 3.18 -3.06 8.76
C HIS A 18 1.94 -3.94 8.64
N ILE A 19 0.80 -3.37 8.94
CA ILE A 19 -0.49 -4.04 8.91
C ILE A 19 -1.36 -3.53 7.77
N TYR A 20 -2.27 -4.38 7.31
CA TYR A 20 -3.25 -3.96 6.32
C TYR A 20 -4.61 -4.60 6.56
N SER A 21 -5.63 -3.99 6.00
CA SER A 21 -7.00 -4.49 6.00
C SER A 21 -7.63 -4.32 4.62
N TRP A 22 -8.24 -5.39 4.11
CA TRP A 22 -8.96 -5.35 2.85
C TRP A 22 -10.21 -4.49 2.94
N ARG A 23 -10.47 -3.72 1.88
CA ARG A 23 -11.62 -2.83 1.74
C ARG A 23 -12.48 -3.22 0.54
N LYS A 24 -13.77 -2.83 0.58
CA LYS A 24 -14.73 -2.98 -0.53
C LYS A 24 -14.62 -4.36 -1.22
N ALA A 25 -14.94 -5.42 -0.48
CA ALA A 25 -14.92 -6.80 -0.99
C ALA A 25 -13.58 -7.18 -1.64
N TYR A 26 -12.48 -6.87 -0.98
CA TYR A 26 -11.10 -7.17 -1.41
C TYR A 26 -10.63 -6.40 -2.66
N LEU A 27 -11.25 -5.28 -3.02
CA LEU A 27 -10.79 -4.48 -4.17
C LEU A 27 -9.42 -3.85 -3.90
N TYR A 28 -9.21 -3.27 -2.72
CA TYR A 28 -7.91 -2.72 -2.31
C TYR A 28 -7.65 -2.98 -0.83
N ALA A 29 -6.39 -2.82 -0.41
CA ALA A 29 -5.99 -2.90 0.98
C ALA A 29 -5.59 -1.51 1.50
N HIS A 30 -6.02 -1.17 2.71
CA HIS A 30 -5.56 0.00 3.44
C HIS A 30 -4.42 -0.41 4.36
N HIS A 31 -3.31 0.33 4.30
CA HIS A 31 -2.04 0.02 4.94
C HIS A 31 -1.70 1.02 6.04
N GLY A 32 -0.97 0.57 7.08
CA GLY A 32 -0.49 1.41 8.17
C GLY A 32 0.59 0.74 9.00
N ILE A 33 1.23 1.53 9.87
CA ILE A 33 2.23 1.07 10.82
C ILE A 33 1.62 1.04 12.22
N TYR A 34 1.61 -0.13 12.84
CA TYR A 34 1.23 -0.28 14.23
C TYR A 34 2.38 0.20 15.12
N VAL A 35 2.14 1.21 15.96
CA VAL A 35 3.18 1.82 16.79
C VAL A 35 3.13 1.39 18.27
N GLY A 36 2.20 0.50 18.59
CA GLY A 36 1.98 0.03 19.96
C GLY A 36 0.71 0.58 20.58
N GLU A 37 0.32 0.06 21.74
CA GLU A 37 -0.82 0.54 22.56
C GLU A 37 -2.15 0.69 21.79
N GLY A 38 -2.37 -0.15 20.79
CA GLY A 38 -3.58 -0.10 19.96
C GLY A 38 -3.61 1.02 18.94
N THR A 39 -2.49 1.72 18.70
CA THR A 39 -2.37 2.87 17.81
C THR A 39 -1.76 2.50 16.47
N VAL A 40 -2.33 3.03 15.39
CA VAL A 40 -1.86 2.85 14.00
C VAL A 40 -1.65 4.21 13.37
N ILE A 41 -0.50 4.43 12.76
CA ILE A 41 -0.22 5.59 11.90
C ILE A 41 -0.39 5.16 10.45
N HIS A 42 -1.17 5.92 9.69
CA HIS A 42 -1.47 5.60 8.30
C HIS A 42 -1.69 6.85 7.45
N PHE A 43 -1.52 6.70 6.14
CA PHE A 43 -1.69 7.78 5.17
C PHE A 43 -3.04 7.65 4.49
N THR A 44 -3.81 8.74 4.42
CA THR A 44 -5.18 8.73 3.90
C THR A 44 -5.51 10.01 3.13
N ALA A 45 -6.51 9.93 2.24
CA ALA A 45 -7.11 11.08 1.58
C ALA A 45 -8.57 11.23 2.00
N VAL A 46 -9.01 12.46 2.21
CA VAL A 46 -10.42 12.78 2.44
C VAL A 46 -11.17 12.80 1.11
N ARG A 47 -12.44 12.42 1.16
CA ARG A 47 -13.32 12.52 -0.02
C ARG A 47 -13.39 13.97 -0.52
N GLY A 48 -12.98 14.19 -1.76
CA GLY A 48 -13.22 15.44 -2.48
C GLY A 48 -12.01 16.36 -2.70
N THR A 49 -10.82 16.01 -2.23
CA THR A 49 -9.61 16.83 -2.41
C THR A 49 -8.81 16.51 -3.68
N GLN A 50 -9.15 15.47 -4.42
CA GLN A 50 -8.51 15.23 -5.71
C GLN A 50 -9.05 16.21 -6.75
N THR A 51 -8.17 17.05 -7.28
CA THR A 51 -8.44 18.06 -8.30
C THR A 51 -8.80 17.39 -9.61
N GLY A 52 -10.07 17.33 -9.92
CA GLY A 52 -10.58 16.79 -11.18
C GLY A 52 -12.02 16.29 -11.03
N THR A 53 -12.76 16.20 -12.11
CA THR A 53 -14.09 15.58 -12.11
C THR A 53 -14.01 14.19 -11.49
N PRO A 54 -14.81 13.87 -10.45
CA PRO A 54 -14.72 12.59 -9.77
C PRO A 54 -15.01 11.47 -10.75
N THR A 55 -13.96 10.72 -11.10
CA THR A 55 -14.11 9.52 -11.89
C THR A 55 -14.69 8.39 -11.01
N ILE A 56 -15.27 7.37 -11.64
CA ILE A 56 -15.72 6.15 -10.93
C ILE A 56 -14.56 5.55 -10.13
N VAL A 57 -13.33 5.71 -10.62
CA VAL A 57 -12.09 5.28 -9.98
C VAL A 57 -11.86 6.06 -8.68
N ASP A 58 -12.02 7.38 -8.66
CA ASP A 58 -11.85 8.20 -7.45
C ASP A 58 -12.86 7.82 -6.36
N ASN A 59 -14.11 7.55 -6.74
CA ASN A 59 -15.12 7.06 -5.81
C ASN A 59 -14.86 5.62 -5.31
N LEU A 60 -14.20 4.78 -6.09
CA LEU A 60 -13.81 3.43 -5.68
C LEU A 60 -12.67 3.47 -4.65
N PHE A 61 -11.74 4.40 -4.79
CA PHE A 61 -10.51 4.45 -3.98
C PHE A 61 -10.51 5.54 -2.90
N ALA A 62 -11.36 6.57 -3.01
CA ALA A 62 -11.50 7.65 -2.02
C ALA A 62 -12.02 7.21 -0.64
N SER A 63 -12.27 5.93 -0.41
CA SER A 63 -12.71 5.43 0.89
C SER A 63 -11.59 4.74 1.68
N SER A 64 -10.39 5.31 1.67
CA SER A 64 -9.36 4.98 2.66
C SER A 64 -9.76 5.49 4.06
N ALA A 65 -10.60 6.51 4.12
CA ALA A 65 -11.23 6.94 5.35
C ALA A 65 -12.20 5.85 5.86
N PRO A 66 -12.21 5.58 7.17
CA PRO A 66 -13.20 4.70 7.77
C PRO A 66 -14.59 5.18 7.34
N SER A 67 -15.37 4.33 6.69
CA SER A 67 -16.77 4.60 6.42
C SER A 67 -17.55 4.39 7.71
N PHE A 68 -17.48 5.36 8.63
CA PHE A 68 -18.45 5.43 9.69
C PHE A 68 -19.73 6.01 9.07
N ASP A 69 -20.63 5.13 8.69
CA ASP A 69 -22.00 5.47 8.31
C ASP A 69 -22.86 5.80 9.55
N THR A 70 -22.21 6.01 10.69
CA THR A 70 -22.87 6.31 11.96
C THR A 70 -22.20 7.49 12.63
N ASP A 71 -22.98 8.50 13.01
CA ASP A 71 -22.62 9.61 13.91
C ASP A 71 -22.22 9.13 15.32
N ILE A 72 -21.88 7.86 15.48
CA ILE A 72 -21.48 7.26 16.76
C ILE A 72 -19.97 7.35 16.86
N PRO A 73 -19.44 8.17 17.81
CA PRO A 73 -18.01 8.22 18.09
C PRO A 73 -17.46 6.82 18.42
N CYS A 74 -16.24 6.53 17.98
CA CYS A 74 -15.60 5.30 18.37
C CYS A 74 -15.56 5.20 19.90
N PRO A 75 -16.07 4.11 20.51
CA PRO A 75 -16.14 4.00 21.97
C PRO A 75 -14.75 3.93 22.62
N ARG A 76 -13.67 3.78 21.84
CA ARG A 76 -12.29 3.66 22.34
C ARG A 76 -11.41 4.88 22.07
N CYS A 77 -11.79 5.74 21.14
CA CYS A 77 -11.05 6.95 20.83
C CYS A 77 -12.04 8.09 20.56
N SER A 78 -12.12 9.04 21.47
CA SER A 78 -12.94 10.26 21.33
C SER A 78 -12.50 11.11 20.12
N ASP A 79 -11.27 10.94 19.66
CA ASP A 79 -10.59 11.84 18.72
C ASP A 79 -10.59 11.35 17.26
N CYS A 80 -10.90 10.09 16.99
CA CYS A 80 -10.93 9.57 15.62
C CYS A 80 -12.00 10.20 14.71
N ASN A 81 -12.98 10.90 15.28
CA ASN A 81 -14.03 11.60 14.52
C ASN A 81 -13.69 13.05 14.18
N GLN A 82 -12.61 13.62 14.74
CA GLN A 82 -12.43 15.07 14.69
C GLN A 82 -11.52 15.54 13.55
N THR A 83 -10.76 14.68 12.90
CA THR A 83 -9.87 15.11 11.83
C THR A 83 -9.86 14.14 10.67
N MET A 84 -10.91 14.15 9.87
CA MET A 84 -10.87 13.65 8.50
C MET A 84 -10.03 14.63 7.66
N THR A 85 -8.72 14.70 7.94
CA THR A 85 -7.79 15.52 7.18
C THR A 85 -7.02 14.64 6.20
N ASP A 86 -6.73 15.18 5.02
CA ASP A 86 -5.75 14.58 4.14
C ASP A 86 -4.39 14.49 4.83
N GLY A 87 -3.68 13.40 4.59
CA GLY A 87 -2.33 13.26 5.08
C GLY A 87 -2.11 12.05 5.99
N VAL A 88 -1.02 12.11 6.71
CA VAL A 88 -0.65 11.09 7.70
C VAL A 88 -1.41 11.34 8.99
N ILE A 89 -2.14 10.34 9.45
CA ILE A 89 -2.96 10.42 10.66
C ILE A 89 -2.69 9.27 11.62
N SER A 90 -3.03 9.48 12.88
CA SER A 90 -3.04 8.46 13.92
C SER A 90 -4.48 8.04 14.22
N SER A 91 -4.72 6.74 14.33
CA SER A 91 -6.02 6.21 14.72
C SER A 91 -5.89 5.00 15.64
N CYS A 92 -6.95 4.63 16.34
CA CYS A 92 -6.96 3.35 17.03
C CYS A 92 -7.08 2.18 16.02
N LEU A 93 -6.64 1.00 16.44
CA LEU A 93 -6.67 -0.19 15.59
C LEU A 93 -8.09 -0.54 15.09
N ASP A 94 -9.13 -0.31 15.89
CA ASP A 94 -10.51 -0.60 15.48
C ASP A 94 -10.97 0.36 14.37
N CYS A 95 -10.67 1.65 14.49
CA CYS A 95 -10.92 2.64 13.45
C CYS A 95 -10.14 2.34 12.16
N PHE A 96 -8.85 2.00 12.32
CA PHE A 96 -8.01 1.57 11.19
C PHE A 96 -8.60 0.35 10.48
N LEU A 97 -9.06 -0.66 11.21
CA LEU A 97 -9.65 -1.88 10.62
C LEU A 97 -11.02 -1.64 10.00
N SER A 98 -11.81 -0.69 10.53
CA SER A 98 -13.17 -0.39 10.04
C SER A 98 -14.03 -1.64 9.82
N GLY A 99 -14.03 -2.56 10.78
CA GLY A 99 -14.74 -3.83 10.71
C GLY A 99 -14.09 -4.91 9.84
N GLY A 100 -12.98 -4.61 9.17
CA GLY A 100 -12.22 -5.57 8.37
C GLY A 100 -11.29 -6.46 9.19
N GLU A 101 -10.69 -7.42 8.52
CA GLU A 101 -9.73 -8.35 9.12
C GLU A 101 -8.33 -7.76 9.19
N LEU A 102 -7.57 -8.17 10.22
CA LEU A 102 -6.18 -7.76 10.42
C LEU A 102 -5.24 -8.71 9.69
N HIS A 103 -4.38 -8.13 8.86
CA HIS A 103 -3.34 -8.84 8.12
C HIS A 103 -1.98 -8.20 8.35
N LEU A 104 -0.92 -9.03 8.33
CA LEU A 104 0.47 -8.61 8.41
C LEU A 104 1.09 -8.57 7.01
N PHE A 105 1.75 -7.47 6.67
CA PHE A 105 2.55 -7.37 5.46
C PHE A 105 3.94 -7.97 5.70
N GLU A 106 4.42 -8.82 4.79
CA GLU A 106 5.65 -9.59 4.97
C GLU A 106 6.82 -8.97 4.19
N TYR A 107 7.99 -8.90 4.84
CA TYR A 107 9.24 -8.35 4.30
C TYR A 107 10.30 -9.41 4.12
N GLY A 108 11.22 -9.22 3.17
CA GLY A 108 12.34 -10.12 2.93
C GLY A 108 11.91 -11.53 2.52
N VAL A 109 10.75 -11.65 1.89
CA VAL A 109 10.25 -12.96 1.46
C VAL A 109 11.08 -13.52 0.30
N SER A 110 11.12 -14.85 0.15
CA SER A 110 11.75 -15.45 -1.01
C SER A 110 10.96 -15.15 -2.30
N LYS A 111 11.63 -15.17 -3.47
CA LYS A 111 10.97 -15.00 -4.77
C LYS A 111 9.85 -16.01 -4.99
N ILE A 112 10.03 -17.25 -4.51
CA ILE A 112 9.00 -18.30 -4.62
C ILE A 112 7.77 -17.91 -3.78
N HIS A 113 7.96 -17.45 -2.55
CA HIS A 113 6.86 -16.99 -1.69
C HIS A 113 6.15 -15.78 -2.33
N PHE A 114 6.91 -14.78 -2.79
CA PHE A 114 6.37 -13.60 -3.47
C PHE A 114 5.50 -13.96 -4.67
N LEU A 115 5.95 -14.88 -5.53
CA LEU A 115 5.21 -15.32 -6.71
C LEU A 115 4.01 -16.21 -6.37
N ALA A 116 4.07 -16.95 -5.25
CA ALA A 116 2.94 -17.74 -4.75
C ALA A 116 1.79 -16.87 -4.22
N GLN A 117 2.07 -15.64 -3.78
CA GLN A 117 1.04 -14.68 -3.42
C GLN A 117 0.37 -14.16 -4.69
N ALA A 118 -0.91 -14.47 -4.89
CA ALA A 118 -1.63 -14.12 -6.12
C ALA A 118 -1.82 -12.60 -6.30
N ARG A 119 -1.78 -11.82 -5.22
CA ARG A 119 -2.03 -10.36 -5.23
C ARG A 119 -0.84 -9.60 -4.68
N GLY A 120 -0.57 -8.43 -5.25
CA GLY A 120 0.35 -7.46 -4.67
C GLY A 120 -0.24 -6.75 -3.45
N GLY A 121 0.61 -6.04 -2.70
CA GLY A 121 0.21 -5.35 -1.48
C GLY A 121 0.09 -6.27 -0.25
N THR A 122 0.77 -7.43 -0.27
CA THR A 122 0.77 -8.39 0.85
C THR A 122 2.17 -8.74 1.33
N CYS A 123 3.17 -8.62 0.47
CA CYS A 123 4.57 -8.88 0.78
C CYS A 123 5.51 -8.20 -0.22
N THR A 124 6.80 -8.11 0.14
CA THR A 124 7.89 -7.61 -0.70
C THR A 124 9.18 -8.39 -0.49
N LEU A 125 10.06 -8.34 -1.48
CA LEU A 125 11.44 -8.87 -1.39
C LEU A 125 12.35 -7.94 -0.57
N ALA A 126 11.97 -6.66 -0.37
CA ALA A 126 12.73 -5.72 0.43
C ALA A 126 12.81 -6.16 1.89
N SER A 127 13.96 -5.99 2.50
CA SER A 127 14.14 -6.22 3.94
C SER A 127 13.62 -5.05 4.76
N SER A 128 13.00 -5.34 5.91
CA SER A 128 12.59 -4.32 6.86
C SER A 128 13.78 -3.82 7.67
N ASP A 129 13.80 -2.53 7.95
CA ASP A 129 14.70 -1.93 8.93
C ASP A 129 14.26 -2.30 10.39
N PRO A 130 15.11 -2.04 11.40
CA PRO A 130 14.78 -2.31 12.80
C PRO A 130 13.53 -1.57 13.28
N THR A 131 12.78 -2.20 14.18
CA THR A 131 11.50 -1.68 14.72
C THR A 131 11.59 -0.22 15.19
N GLN A 132 12.67 0.14 15.91
CA GLN A 132 12.82 1.49 16.43
C GLN A 132 12.90 2.55 15.32
N GLU A 133 13.59 2.26 14.25
CA GLU A 133 13.69 3.16 13.08
C GLU A 133 12.34 3.30 12.38
N VAL A 134 11.62 2.18 12.21
CA VAL A 134 10.29 2.16 11.61
C VAL A 134 9.32 3.05 12.39
N VAL A 135 9.26 2.89 13.70
CA VAL A 135 8.37 3.67 14.57
C VAL A 135 8.76 5.14 14.56
N THR A 136 10.07 5.45 14.64
CA THR A 136 10.58 6.82 14.60
C THR A 136 10.19 7.51 13.28
N ARG A 137 10.33 6.83 12.13
CA ARG A 137 9.91 7.38 10.83
C ARG A 137 8.40 7.62 10.78
N ALA A 138 7.60 6.67 11.24
CA ALA A 138 6.15 6.82 11.24
C ALA A 138 5.70 8.02 12.10
N LEU A 139 6.30 8.22 13.28
CA LEU A 139 6.03 9.37 14.14
C LEU A 139 6.50 10.69 13.50
N ASN A 140 7.68 10.70 12.88
CA ASN A 140 8.17 11.89 12.17
C ASN A 140 7.23 12.30 11.04
N LEU A 141 6.76 11.32 10.25
CA LEU A 141 5.82 11.58 9.16
C LEU A 141 4.42 11.98 9.65
N LEU A 142 4.03 11.56 10.84
CA LEU A 142 2.79 12.03 11.49
C LEU A 142 2.85 13.53 11.79
N GLU A 143 4.02 14.03 12.21
CA GLU A 143 4.22 15.44 12.53
C GLU A 143 4.44 16.31 11.28
N ASN A 144 5.15 15.78 10.28
CA ASN A 144 5.66 16.56 9.15
C ASN A 144 4.98 16.25 7.82
N GLY A 145 4.17 15.18 7.74
CA GLY A 145 3.47 14.72 6.53
C GLY A 145 4.32 13.80 5.64
N PHE A 146 3.70 13.29 4.57
CA PHE A 146 4.32 12.41 3.56
C PHE A 146 4.08 12.92 2.13
N GLY A 147 3.79 14.21 1.96
CA GLY A 147 3.39 14.82 0.70
C GLY A 147 1.89 14.62 0.42
N ASP A 148 1.49 14.89 -0.82
CA ASP A 148 0.09 14.76 -1.25
C ASP A 148 -0.26 13.29 -1.49
N TYR A 149 -1.48 12.92 -1.11
CA TYR A 149 -1.97 11.56 -1.35
C TYR A 149 -2.36 11.39 -2.82
N HIS A 150 -1.76 10.42 -3.48
CA HIS A 150 -2.12 10.03 -4.84
C HIS A 150 -2.19 8.50 -4.96
N PHE A 151 -3.36 7.96 -5.32
CA PHE A 151 -3.60 6.51 -5.28
C PHE A 151 -2.56 5.69 -6.07
N PHE A 152 -2.12 6.18 -7.23
CA PHE A 152 -1.17 5.47 -8.10
C PHE A 152 0.30 5.77 -7.82
N GLU A 153 0.62 6.89 -7.17
CA GLU A 153 1.99 7.40 -7.06
C GLU A 153 2.48 7.53 -5.62
N ASN A 154 1.58 7.89 -4.68
CA ASN A 154 1.94 8.13 -3.29
C ASN A 154 0.76 7.78 -2.37
N ASN A 155 0.62 6.50 -2.03
CA ASN A 155 -0.54 5.98 -1.31
C ASN A 155 -0.19 5.41 0.08
N CYS A 156 -1.18 4.81 0.75
CA CYS A 156 -1.00 4.23 2.09
C CYS A 156 0.01 3.06 2.14
N GLU A 157 0.14 2.29 1.05
CA GLU A 157 1.15 1.23 0.98
C GLU A 157 2.54 1.83 0.81
N ASP A 158 2.71 2.86 -0.05
CA ASP A 158 3.98 3.57 -0.23
C ASP A 158 4.48 4.17 1.09
N PHE A 159 3.58 4.82 1.85
CA PHE A 159 3.88 5.32 3.20
C PHE A 159 4.39 4.21 4.12
N ALA A 160 3.65 3.10 4.23
CA ALA A 160 4.00 2.03 5.15
C ALA A 160 5.29 1.31 4.73
N VAL A 161 5.50 1.09 3.42
CA VAL A 161 6.74 0.53 2.87
C VAL A 161 7.91 1.46 3.13
N TYR A 162 7.74 2.77 2.94
CA TYR A 162 8.77 3.76 3.26
C TYR A 162 9.14 3.71 4.75
N CYS A 163 8.17 3.72 5.67
CA CYS A 163 8.44 3.58 7.09
C CYS A 163 9.28 2.35 7.42
N LYS A 164 9.02 1.24 6.73
CA LYS A 164 9.69 -0.05 6.95
C LYS A 164 11.10 -0.13 6.36
N THR A 165 11.39 0.60 5.29
CA THR A 165 12.58 0.35 4.46
C THR A 165 13.41 1.59 4.15
N GLU A 166 12.86 2.78 4.33
CA GLU A 166 13.43 4.07 3.90
C GLU A 166 13.59 4.18 2.36
N LEU A 167 13.03 3.23 1.62
CA LEU A 167 13.14 3.17 0.17
C LEU A 167 12.10 4.05 -0.51
N VAL A 168 12.55 4.81 -1.51
CA VAL A 168 11.71 5.64 -2.39
C VAL A 168 12.01 5.27 -3.84
N VAL A 169 10.97 5.26 -4.66
CA VAL A 169 11.08 5.07 -6.10
C VAL A 169 11.29 6.44 -6.75
N ARG A 170 12.36 6.61 -7.52
CA ARG A 170 12.57 7.83 -8.32
C ARG A 170 11.68 7.79 -9.55
N ILE A 171 10.84 8.82 -9.72
CA ILE A 171 9.82 8.94 -10.77
C ILE A 171 10.40 9.11 -12.19
N ASN A 172 11.71 9.29 -12.36
CA ASN A 172 12.34 9.44 -13.68
C ASN A 172 12.48 8.15 -14.50
N SER A 173 12.00 7.03 -14.04
CA SER A 173 11.94 5.80 -14.84
C SER A 173 10.53 5.61 -15.40
N ILE A 174 10.40 5.73 -16.71
CA ILE A 174 9.24 5.65 -17.61
C ILE A 174 8.33 4.39 -17.41
N VAL A 175 8.54 3.60 -16.41
CA VAL A 175 7.68 2.45 -16.07
C VAL A 175 6.84 2.82 -14.87
N GLY A 176 5.81 3.54 -15.16
CA GLY A 176 4.81 4.16 -14.33
C GLY A 176 4.49 3.54 -12.98
N GLY A 177 4.20 4.42 -12.05
CA GLY A 177 3.51 4.14 -10.80
C GLY A 177 4.46 3.99 -9.62
N GLY A 178 3.98 4.40 -8.47
CA GLY A 178 4.66 4.36 -7.19
C GLY A 178 5.23 3.00 -6.78
N GLY A 179 5.81 2.94 -5.61
CA GLY A 179 6.40 1.72 -5.04
C GLY A 179 5.40 0.65 -4.61
N SER A 180 4.10 0.98 -4.63
CA SER A 180 3.03 0.12 -4.18
C SER A 180 2.91 -1.18 -4.98
N GLY A 181 3.10 -2.31 -4.32
CA GLY A 181 2.91 -3.65 -4.91
C GLY A 181 1.46 -3.91 -5.32
N GLN A 182 0.50 -3.29 -4.64
CA GLN A 182 -0.92 -3.34 -4.98
C GLN A 182 -1.17 -2.66 -6.33
N VAL A 183 -0.69 -1.43 -6.52
CA VAL A 183 -0.79 -0.70 -7.80
C VAL A 183 -0.08 -1.45 -8.92
N ALA A 184 1.14 -1.92 -8.68
CA ALA A 184 1.89 -2.74 -9.64
C ALA A 184 1.12 -3.99 -10.09
N SER A 185 0.41 -4.64 -9.16
CA SER A 185 -0.43 -5.81 -9.41
C SER A 185 -1.63 -5.47 -10.31
N TYR A 186 -2.30 -4.33 -10.08
CA TYR A 186 -3.40 -3.86 -10.93
C TYR A 186 -2.92 -3.55 -12.34
N LEU A 187 -1.84 -2.78 -12.46
CA LEU A 187 -1.27 -2.44 -13.76
C LEU A 187 -0.81 -3.69 -14.53
N ALA A 188 -0.21 -4.66 -13.84
CA ALA A 188 0.16 -5.93 -14.44
C ALA A 188 -1.06 -6.70 -14.97
N ALA A 189 -2.16 -6.76 -14.20
CA ALA A 189 -3.39 -7.43 -14.59
C ALA A 189 -4.05 -6.74 -15.79
N VAL A 190 -4.21 -5.40 -15.75
CA VAL A 190 -4.78 -4.62 -16.85
C VAL A 190 -3.98 -4.81 -18.14
N ASN A 191 -2.66 -4.73 -18.06
CA ASN A 191 -1.79 -4.96 -19.22
C ASN A 191 -1.89 -6.39 -19.75
N CYS A 192 -2.04 -7.40 -18.89
CA CYS A 192 -2.24 -8.78 -19.32
C CYS A 192 -3.58 -8.96 -20.05
N ILE A 193 -4.66 -8.35 -19.54
CA ILE A 193 -5.98 -8.36 -20.18
C ILE A 193 -5.94 -7.61 -21.53
N GLY A 194 -5.34 -6.42 -21.58
CA GLY A 194 -5.19 -5.62 -22.80
C GLY A 194 -4.36 -6.29 -23.88
N SER A 195 -3.46 -7.22 -23.51
CA SER A 195 -2.65 -7.99 -24.46
C SER A 195 -3.33 -9.29 -24.95
N LEU A 196 -4.56 -9.59 -24.51
CA LEU A 196 -5.31 -10.79 -24.96
C LEU A 196 -5.47 -10.92 -26.49
N PRO A 197 -5.54 -9.83 -27.31
CA PRO A 197 -5.61 -9.97 -28.76
C PRO A 197 -4.27 -10.27 -29.43
N LEU A 198 -3.25 -10.74 -28.72
CA LEU A 198 -1.99 -11.17 -29.34
C LEU A 198 -2.22 -12.39 -30.24
N GLY A 199 -2.82 -12.15 -31.40
CA GLY A 199 -2.98 -13.13 -32.49
C GLY A 199 -1.67 -13.64 -33.07
N PHE A 200 -0.54 -13.12 -32.58
CA PHE A 200 0.81 -13.51 -32.96
C PHE A 200 1.27 -14.81 -32.28
N VAL A 201 0.69 -15.18 -31.15
CA VAL A 201 1.08 -16.41 -30.44
C VAL A 201 0.14 -17.53 -30.90
N LYS A 202 0.58 -18.27 -31.91
CA LYS A 202 -0.10 -19.50 -32.40
C LYS A 202 0.03 -20.63 -31.37
N THR A 203 -0.63 -20.46 -30.21
CA THR A 203 -0.64 -21.51 -29.17
C THR A 203 -2.07 -21.90 -28.82
N SER A 204 -2.21 -23.04 -28.14
CA SER A 204 -3.49 -23.48 -27.56
C SER A 204 -4.01 -22.47 -26.53
N PHE A 205 -5.28 -22.56 -26.19
CA PHE A 205 -5.88 -21.74 -25.09
C PHE A 205 -5.03 -21.82 -23.81
N TYR A 206 -4.63 -23.01 -23.40
CA TYR A 206 -3.78 -23.22 -22.21
C TYR A 206 -2.40 -22.55 -22.33
N GLY A 207 -1.80 -22.60 -23.50
CA GLY A 207 -0.52 -21.91 -23.76
C GLY A 207 -0.66 -20.40 -23.61
N ARG A 208 -1.75 -19.79 -24.07
CA ARG A 208 -2.03 -18.36 -23.87
C ARG A 208 -2.20 -18.01 -22.39
N VAL A 209 -2.96 -18.80 -21.63
CA VAL A 209 -3.11 -18.60 -20.19
C VAL A 209 -1.75 -18.64 -19.47
N LEU A 210 -0.90 -19.63 -19.79
CA LEU A 210 0.43 -19.72 -19.19
C LEU A 210 1.30 -18.50 -19.50
N VAL A 211 1.28 -18.02 -20.74
CA VAL A 211 2.02 -16.80 -21.13
C VAL A 211 1.54 -15.58 -20.33
N HIS A 212 0.23 -15.39 -20.21
CA HIS A 212 -0.32 -14.26 -19.47
C HIS A 212 -0.01 -14.34 -17.96
N CYS A 213 -0.14 -15.51 -17.36
CA CYS A 213 0.27 -15.74 -15.97
C CYS A 213 1.77 -15.47 -15.77
N GLY A 214 2.62 -15.93 -16.68
CA GLY A 214 4.05 -15.66 -16.65
C GLY A 214 4.37 -14.17 -16.76
N MET A 215 3.72 -13.45 -17.69
CA MET A 215 3.88 -12.01 -17.84
C MET A 215 3.41 -11.25 -16.60
N TYR A 216 2.29 -11.64 -16.00
CA TYR A 216 1.81 -11.07 -14.74
C TYR A 216 2.84 -11.24 -13.61
N CYS A 217 3.34 -12.45 -13.43
CA CYS A 217 4.35 -12.77 -12.43
C CYS A 217 5.64 -11.96 -12.63
N ILE A 218 6.14 -11.89 -13.87
CA ILE A 218 7.36 -11.13 -14.20
C ILE A 218 7.15 -9.64 -13.92
N ARG A 219 6.03 -9.06 -14.37
CA ARG A 219 5.73 -7.63 -14.14
C ARG A 219 5.68 -7.30 -12.65
N ARG A 220 5.00 -8.11 -11.84
CA ARG A 220 4.99 -7.95 -10.39
C ARG A 220 6.40 -8.00 -9.81
N LEU A 221 7.19 -8.98 -10.22
CA LEU A 221 8.55 -9.18 -9.71
C LEU A 221 9.45 -7.97 -10.02
N VAL A 222 9.44 -7.48 -11.27
CA VAL A 222 10.29 -6.34 -11.67
C VAL A 222 9.80 -5.00 -11.13
N SER A 223 8.56 -4.94 -10.67
CA SER A 223 7.98 -3.75 -10.04
C SER A 223 8.15 -3.74 -8.52
N ASP A 224 8.56 -4.86 -7.91
CA ASP A 224 8.73 -4.94 -6.46
C ASP A 224 9.87 -4.03 -5.99
N ILE A 225 9.64 -3.26 -4.92
CA ILE A 225 10.59 -2.27 -4.41
C ILE A 225 11.92 -2.87 -3.97
N GLY A 226 11.94 -4.15 -3.59
CA GLY A 226 13.15 -4.90 -3.25
C GLY A 226 13.91 -5.47 -4.45
N PHE A 227 13.38 -5.34 -5.67
CA PHE A 227 13.97 -5.91 -6.88
C PHE A 227 14.22 -4.90 -8.01
N ARG A 228 13.38 -3.87 -8.13
CA ARG A 228 13.43 -2.89 -9.23
C ARG A 228 14.65 -1.99 -9.15
N SER A 229 15.12 -1.53 -10.32
CA SER A 229 16.10 -0.46 -10.43
C SER A 229 15.47 0.92 -10.14
N GLY A 230 16.30 1.90 -9.77
CA GLY A 230 15.81 3.27 -9.51
C GLY A 230 15.21 3.48 -8.12
N VAL A 231 15.43 2.55 -7.21
CA VAL A 231 15.08 2.66 -5.78
C VAL A 231 16.29 3.20 -5.02
N THR A 232 16.07 4.17 -4.14
CA THR A 232 17.11 4.75 -3.28
C THR A 232 16.60 4.90 -1.85
N LYS A 233 17.49 4.76 -0.87
CA LYS A 233 17.18 5.15 0.51
C LYS A 233 17.22 6.68 0.62
N VAL A 234 16.17 7.24 1.18
CA VAL A 234 16.01 8.67 1.44
C VAL A 234 15.69 8.88 2.91
N PRO A 235 16.59 9.49 3.70
CA PRO A 235 16.33 9.79 5.11
C PRO A 235 15.08 10.63 5.29
N VAL A 236 14.35 10.38 6.40
CA VAL A 236 13.04 11.01 6.65
C VAL A 236 13.11 12.53 6.71
N GLU A 237 14.27 13.10 7.12
CA GLU A 237 14.50 14.54 7.15
C GLU A 237 14.51 15.16 5.74
N LYS A 238 14.87 14.38 4.72
CA LYS A 238 14.97 14.84 3.33
C LYS A 238 13.70 14.60 2.51
N ILE A 239 12.80 13.75 2.99
CA ILE A 239 11.60 13.41 2.20
C ILE A 239 10.69 14.63 2.01
N HIS A 240 10.64 15.53 3.00
CA HIS A 240 9.89 16.78 2.94
C HIS A 240 10.47 17.80 1.95
N GLU A 241 11.78 17.78 1.75
CA GLU A 241 12.43 18.61 0.74
C GLU A 241 12.02 18.15 -0.66
N MET A 242 11.98 16.83 -0.88
CA MET A 242 11.62 16.27 -2.19
C MET A 242 10.15 16.57 -2.56
N ALA A 243 9.23 16.50 -1.61
CA ALA A 243 7.81 16.82 -1.82
C ALA A 243 7.56 18.31 -2.16
N ARG A 244 8.49 19.21 -1.83
CA ARG A 244 8.39 20.64 -2.16
C ARG A 244 8.87 21.00 -3.57
N TRP A 245 9.60 20.12 -4.26
CA TRP A 245 10.12 20.39 -5.61
C TRP A 245 9.14 20.02 -6.71
N GLU A 246 8.00 19.39 -6.38
CA GLU A 246 6.95 18.99 -7.33
C GLU A 246 5.79 20.00 -7.42
N ASN A 247 5.84 21.09 -6.64
CA ASN A 247 4.94 22.25 -6.69
C ASN A 247 5.68 23.47 -7.25
#